data_2e9e53a6ecc76b00bc7ab357c8684753
#
_entry.id   2e9e53a6ecc76b00bc7ab357c8684753
#
_cell.length_a   1.000
_cell.length_b   1.000
_cell.length_c   1.000
_cell.angle_alpha   90.00
_cell.angle_beta   90.00
_cell.angle_gamma   90.00
#
_symmetry.space_group_name_H-M   'P 1'
#
loop_
_entity.id
_entity.type
_entity.pdbx_description
1 polymer ?
#
loop_
_entity_poly.entity_id
_entity_poly.type
_entity_poly.pdbx_seq_one_letter_code
_entity_poly.pdbx_strand_id
1 'polypeptide(L)'
;MLRDRIFILGLCMTSAQALTQNPVPDTPAAREARETAPQLYKYTQDVLFGDLWKRPELSPRDRSLVTMATLVANGQAAQMTSHINLALDNGVKPTEIVGLITHLAFYTGWPNAMSAVGEARNVFARRGIDADKLKLPARELLPVDPAAEKARADYVAKEVAPTAPALARYTDEVLFADLWRQRDLEPRDRSLITVSALVARGQLEQLGSHLARARANGLRDP
;
A
#
# COMPACT_ATOMS: atom_id res chain seq x y z
N MET A 1 -20.00 -20.11 64.54
CA MET A 1 -20.65 -19.33 63.48
C MET A 1 -19.61 -19.08 62.39
N LEU A 2 -19.58 -19.99 61.41
CA LEU A 2 -18.73 -19.90 60.19
C LEU A 2 -19.45 -19.02 59.20
N ARG A 3 -18.79 -18.00 58.64
CA ARG A 3 -19.26 -17.21 57.50
C ARG A 3 -18.45 -17.61 56.28
N ASP A 4 -19.08 -18.33 55.42
CA ASP A 4 -18.55 -18.69 54.10
C ASP A 4 -18.32 -17.46 53.21
N ARG A 5 -17.10 -17.26 52.74
CA ARG A 5 -16.77 -16.29 51.71
C ARG A 5 -16.71 -17.05 50.37
N ILE A 6 -17.74 -16.86 49.57
CA ILE A 6 -17.77 -17.29 48.16
C ILE A 6 -16.87 -16.36 47.37
N PHE A 7 -15.75 -16.88 46.85
CA PHE A 7 -14.93 -16.22 45.84
C PHE A 7 -15.56 -16.47 44.48
N ILE A 8 -16.14 -15.43 43.87
CA ILE A 8 -16.56 -15.47 42.49
C ILE A 8 -15.31 -15.17 41.66
N LEU A 9 -14.74 -16.23 41.01
CA LEU A 9 -13.74 -16.08 39.96
C LEU A 9 -14.45 -15.53 38.72
N GLY A 10 -14.26 -14.23 38.47
CA GLY A 10 -14.64 -13.62 37.21
C GLY A 10 -13.79 -14.16 36.07
N LEU A 11 -14.37 -15.05 35.28
CA LEU A 11 -13.77 -15.54 34.03
C LEU A 11 -13.75 -14.40 33.02
N CYS A 12 -12.62 -13.73 32.90
CA CYS A 12 -12.39 -12.74 31.86
C CYS A 12 -12.24 -13.49 30.54
N MET A 13 -13.36 -13.71 29.83
CA MET A 13 -13.33 -14.16 28.46
C MET A 13 -12.78 -13.03 27.60
N THR A 14 -11.49 -13.05 27.30
CA THR A 14 -10.93 -12.31 26.17
C THR A 14 -11.56 -12.89 24.92
N SER A 15 -12.56 -12.20 24.38
CA SER A 15 -13.08 -12.45 23.05
C SER A 15 -11.93 -12.20 22.06
N ALA A 16 -11.22 -13.27 21.69
CA ALA A 16 -10.47 -13.29 20.46
C ALA A 16 -11.47 -13.00 19.35
N GLN A 17 -11.49 -11.77 18.86
CA GLN A 17 -12.17 -11.44 17.60
C GLN A 17 -11.54 -12.33 16.54
N ALA A 18 -12.21 -13.41 16.19
CA ALA A 18 -11.92 -14.17 15.01
C ALA A 18 -11.95 -13.16 13.86
N LEU A 19 -10.80 -12.90 13.26
CA LEU A 19 -10.70 -12.14 12.02
C LEU A 19 -11.59 -12.90 11.03
N THR A 20 -12.80 -12.40 10.80
CA THR A 20 -13.72 -12.92 9.81
C THR A 20 -13.03 -12.74 8.48
N GLN A 21 -12.45 -13.83 7.99
CA GLN A 21 -11.79 -13.87 6.70
C GLN A 21 -12.86 -13.56 5.66
N ASN A 22 -12.71 -12.43 4.99
CA ASN A 22 -13.61 -12.07 3.92
C ASN A 22 -13.63 -13.22 2.90
N PRO A 23 -14.81 -13.75 2.56
CA PRO A 23 -14.90 -14.75 1.51
C PRO A 23 -14.32 -14.16 0.22
N VAL A 24 -13.79 -15.03 -0.63
CA VAL A 24 -13.30 -14.58 -1.95
C VAL A 24 -14.41 -13.78 -2.63
N PRO A 25 -14.14 -12.54 -3.04
CA PRO A 25 -15.18 -11.70 -3.62
C PRO A 25 -15.77 -12.37 -4.88
N ASP A 26 -17.09 -12.50 -4.96
CA ASP A 26 -17.79 -12.95 -6.19
C ASP A 26 -17.80 -11.81 -7.21
N THR A 27 -16.63 -11.55 -7.77
CA THR A 27 -16.44 -10.50 -8.81
C THR A 27 -16.80 -11.04 -10.19
N PRO A 28 -17.10 -10.16 -11.16
CA PRO A 28 -17.24 -10.59 -12.56
C PRO A 28 -16.06 -11.41 -13.04
N ALA A 29 -14.83 -10.99 -12.73
CA ALA A 29 -13.60 -11.72 -13.09
C ALA A 29 -13.52 -13.11 -12.45
N ALA A 30 -14.00 -13.28 -11.20
CA ALA A 30 -14.06 -14.58 -10.55
C ALA A 30 -15.06 -15.52 -11.24
N ARG A 31 -16.21 -15.00 -11.69
CA ARG A 31 -17.19 -15.78 -12.45
C ARG A 31 -16.66 -16.19 -13.82
N GLU A 32 -16.06 -15.27 -14.55
CA GLU A 32 -15.41 -15.54 -15.83
C GLU A 32 -14.30 -16.59 -15.70
N ALA A 33 -13.46 -16.47 -14.68
CA ALA A 33 -12.39 -17.45 -14.43
C ALA A 33 -12.97 -18.84 -14.11
N ARG A 34 -14.06 -18.93 -13.34
CA ARG A 34 -14.73 -20.20 -13.03
C ARG A 34 -15.25 -20.89 -14.29
N GLU A 35 -15.80 -20.12 -15.23
CA GLU A 35 -16.41 -20.66 -16.45
C GLU A 35 -15.35 -20.96 -17.53
N THR A 36 -14.36 -20.09 -17.69
CA THR A 36 -13.39 -20.15 -18.79
C THR A 36 -12.10 -20.87 -18.41
N ALA A 37 -11.64 -20.71 -17.17
CA ALA A 37 -10.38 -21.26 -16.66
C ALA A 37 -10.57 -21.88 -15.26
N PRO A 38 -11.32 -22.98 -15.12
CA PRO A 38 -11.71 -23.54 -13.83
C PRO A 38 -10.52 -23.95 -12.96
N GLN A 39 -9.40 -24.34 -13.55
CA GLN A 39 -8.19 -24.66 -12.80
C GLN A 39 -7.53 -23.39 -12.20
N LEU A 40 -7.51 -22.28 -12.94
CA LEU A 40 -7.04 -20.98 -12.41
C LEU A 40 -7.96 -20.50 -11.28
N TYR A 41 -9.27 -20.62 -11.46
CA TYR A 41 -10.23 -20.30 -10.41
C TYR A 41 -9.98 -21.15 -9.14
N LYS A 42 -9.76 -22.46 -9.29
CA LYS A 42 -9.42 -23.33 -8.15
C LYS A 42 -8.16 -22.85 -7.42
N TYR A 43 -7.08 -22.52 -8.12
CA TYR A 43 -5.87 -21.98 -7.49
C TYR A 43 -6.09 -20.61 -6.84
N THR A 44 -6.94 -19.78 -7.42
CA THR A 44 -7.33 -18.49 -6.83
C THR A 44 -8.02 -18.73 -5.47
N GLN A 45 -8.91 -19.73 -5.39
CA GLN A 45 -9.61 -20.06 -4.14
C GLN A 45 -8.67 -20.71 -3.11
N ASP A 46 -7.96 -21.75 -3.51
CA ASP A 46 -7.25 -22.62 -2.57
C ASP A 46 -5.90 -22.05 -2.16
N VAL A 47 -5.16 -21.48 -3.12
CA VAL A 47 -3.79 -20.99 -2.89
C VAL A 47 -3.77 -19.51 -2.58
N LEU A 48 -4.34 -18.68 -3.47
CA LEU A 48 -4.23 -17.23 -3.30
C LEU A 48 -5.01 -16.77 -2.06
N PHE A 49 -6.31 -16.99 -2.04
CA PHE A 49 -7.15 -16.56 -0.90
C PHE A 49 -7.24 -17.60 0.21
N GLY A 50 -7.06 -18.89 -0.12
CA GLY A 50 -7.10 -19.99 0.85
C GLY A 50 -5.87 -20.09 1.74
N ASP A 51 -4.69 -19.69 1.25
CA ASP A 51 -3.42 -19.72 1.96
C ASP A 51 -2.76 -18.34 2.00
N LEU A 52 -2.27 -17.83 0.87
CA LEU A 52 -1.39 -16.65 0.83
C LEU A 52 -2.00 -15.42 1.52
N TRP A 53 -3.27 -15.12 1.28
CA TRP A 53 -3.95 -13.98 1.90
C TRP A 53 -4.27 -14.19 3.40
N LYS A 54 -4.15 -15.42 3.91
CA LYS A 54 -4.36 -15.74 5.32
C LYS A 54 -3.09 -15.75 6.16
N ARG A 55 -1.93 -15.67 5.52
CA ARG A 55 -0.65 -15.68 6.23
C ARG A 55 -0.50 -14.46 7.12
N PRO A 56 0.03 -14.61 8.36
CA PRO A 56 0.06 -13.56 9.36
C PRO A 56 1.15 -12.49 9.13
N GLU A 57 2.14 -12.74 8.27
CA GLU A 57 3.32 -11.86 8.09
C GLU A 57 2.95 -10.47 7.58
N LEU A 58 1.87 -10.36 6.80
CA LEU A 58 1.30 -9.08 6.39
C LEU A 58 -0.17 -9.00 6.80
N SER A 59 -0.57 -7.86 7.32
CA SER A 59 -1.99 -7.59 7.57
C SER A 59 -2.81 -7.56 6.26
N PRO A 60 -4.12 -7.80 6.30
CA PRO A 60 -4.99 -7.64 5.12
C PRO A 60 -4.87 -6.25 4.48
N ARG A 61 -4.69 -5.21 5.29
CA ARG A 61 -4.46 -3.84 4.83
C ARG A 61 -3.15 -3.73 4.05
N ASP A 62 -2.05 -4.25 4.60
CA ASP A 62 -0.74 -4.20 3.94
C ASP A 62 -0.73 -5.01 2.64
N ARG A 63 -1.38 -6.18 2.61
CA ARG A 63 -1.56 -6.97 1.38
C ARG A 63 -2.28 -6.18 0.30
N SER A 64 -3.30 -5.41 0.68
CA SER A 64 -4.00 -4.53 -0.26
C SER A 64 -3.10 -3.44 -0.81
N LEU A 65 -2.27 -2.80 0.03
CA LEU A 65 -1.29 -1.79 -0.43
C LEU A 65 -0.27 -2.40 -1.40
N VAL A 66 0.30 -3.57 -1.06
CA VAL A 66 1.24 -4.30 -1.92
C VAL A 66 0.60 -4.66 -3.27
N THR A 67 -0.62 -5.19 -3.23
CA THR A 67 -1.33 -5.60 -4.45
C THR A 67 -1.64 -4.40 -5.34
N MET A 68 -2.19 -3.31 -4.78
CA MET A 68 -2.45 -2.09 -5.54
C MET A 68 -1.16 -1.50 -6.12
N ALA A 69 -0.07 -1.46 -5.34
CA ALA A 69 1.22 -0.97 -5.83
C ALA A 69 1.74 -1.79 -7.00
N THR A 70 1.62 -3.11 -6.93
CA THR A 70 2.02 -4.02 -8.01
C THR A 70 1.17 -3.83 -9.27
N LEU A 71 -0.15 -3.67 -9.12
CA LEU A 71 -1.06 -3.44 -10.24
C LEU A 71 -0.77 -2.11 -10.95
N VAL A 72 -0.57 -1.04 -10.18
CA VAL A 72 -0.17 0.27 -10.73
C VAL A 72 1.18 0.15 -11.45
N ALA A 73 2.16 -0.49 -10.81
CA ALA A 73 3.50 -0.65 -11.36
C ALA A 73 3.50 -1.36 -12.72
N ASN A 74 2.65 -2.36 -12.88
CA ASN A 74 2.55 -3.16 -14.11
C ASN A 74 1.49 -2.65 -15.11
N GLY A 75 0.84 -1.52 -14.84
CA GLY A 75 -0.18 -0.94 -15.73
C GLY A 75 -1.47 -1.77 -15.81
N GLN A 76 -1.76 -2.60 -14.80
CA GLN A 76 -2.90 -3.52 -14.77
C GLN A 76 -4.15 -2.83 -14.20
N ALA A 77 -4.55 -1.71 -14.80
CA ALA A 77 -5.65 -0.88 -14.31
C ALA A 77 -7.00 -1.62 -14.25
N ALA A 78 -7.25 -2.54 -15.18
CA ALA A 78 -8.51 -3.31 -15.24
C ALA A 78 -8.80 -4.09 -13.94
N GLN A 79 -7.78 -4.52 -13.20
CA GLN A 79 -7.92 -5.23 -11.93
C GLN A 79 -8.08 -4.28 -10.74
N MET A 80 -7.76 -3.00 -10.91
CA MET A 80 -7.78 -2.02 -9.81
C MET A 80 -9.16 -1.86 -9.17
N THR A 81 -10.25 -1.93 -9.93
CA THR A 81 -11.60 -1.79 -9.40
C THR A 81 -11.89 -2.75 -8.24
N SER A 82 -11.61 -4.05 -8.39
CA SER A 82 -11.84 -5.04 -7.34
C SER A 82 -10.88 -4.86 -6.16
N HIS A 83 -9.62 -4.55 -6.44
CA HIS A 83 -8.60 -4.40 -5.40
C HIS A 83 -8.72 -3.09 -4.61
N ILE A 84 -9.22 -2.00 -5.21
CA ILE A 84 -9.56 -0.78 -4.47
C ILE A 84 -10.73 -1.03 -3.51
N ASN A 85 -11.76 -1.77 -3.97
CA ASN A 85 -12.87 -2.16 -3.09
C ASN A 85 -12.37 -2.99 -1.91
N LEU A 86 -11.56 -4.02 -2.17
CA LEU A 86 -10.97 -4.87 -1.13
C LEU A 86 -10.06 -4.07 -0.19
N ALA A 87 -9.30 -3.11 -0.70
CA ALA A 87 -8.44 -2.26 0.12
C ALA A 87 -9.27 -1.40 1.09
N LEU A 88 -10.35 -0.78 0.61
CA LEU A 88 -11.28 -0.03 1.46
C LEU A 88 -11.91 -0.92 2.53
N ASP A 89 -12.32 -2.13 2.18
CA ASP A 89 -12.88 -3.12 3.12
C ASP A 89 -11.83 -3.58 4.16
N ASN A 90 -10.57 -3.64 3.79
CA ASN A 90 -9.44 -3.95 4.66
C ASN A 90 -8.91 -2.74 5.45
N GLY A 91 -9.59 -1.59 5.39
CA GLY A 91 -9.28 -0.41 6.20
C GLY A 91 -8.25 0.56 5.60
N VAL A 92 -7.90 0.41 4.32
CA VAL A 92 -7.13 1.46 3.62
C VAL A 92 -8.05 2.66 3.38
N LYS A 93 -7.61 3.84 3.79
CA LYS A 93 -8.40 5.07 3.64
C LYS A 93 -8.40 5.56 2.19
N PRO A 94 -9.47 6.24 1.75
CA PRO A 94 -9.50 6.85 0.42
C PRO A 94 -8.32 7.79 0.13
N THR A 95 -7.91 8.59 1.12
CA THR A 95 -6.74 9.48 1.03
C THR A 95 -5.42 8.71 0.84
N GLU A 96 -5.29 7.54 1.48
CA GLU A 96 -4.11 6.66 1.33
C GLU A 96 -4.06 6.04 -0.07
N ILE A 97 -5.21 5.69 -0.67
CA ILE A 97 -5.28 5.21 -2.06
C ILE A 97 -4.84 6.32 -3.03
N VAL A 98 -5.31 7.55 -2.83
CA VAL A 98 -4.89 8.71 -3.63
C VAL A 98 -3.39 8.96 -3.47
N GLY A 99 -2.89 8.90 -2.23
CA GLY A 99 -1.47 9.05 -1.92
C GLY A 99 -0.61 7.97 -2.58
N LEU A 100 -1.05 6.71 -2.57
CA LEU A 100 -0.40 5.59 -3.26
C LEU A 100 -0.28 5.85 -4.76
N ILE A 101 -1.38 6.22 -5.42
CA ILE A 101 -1.40 6.49 -6.87
C ILE A 101 -0.47 7.66 -7.20
N THR A 102 -0.55 8.75 -6.44
CA THR A 102 0.28 9.94 -6.62
C THR A 102 1.77 9.61 -6.44
N HIS A 103 2.11 8.89 -5.39
CA HIS A 103 3.49 8.47 -5.13
C HIS A 103 4.06 7.60 -6.25
N LEU A 104 3.28 6.64 -6.72
CA LEU A 104 3.72 5.71 -7.75
C LEU A 104 3.86 6.34 -9.14
N ALA A 105 3.28 7.50 -9.40
CA ALA A 105 3.53 8.24 -10.64
C ALA A 105 5.04 8.51 -10.85
N PHE A 106 5.78 8.75 -9.75
CA PHE A 106 7.23 9.00 -9.79
C PHE A 106 8.08 7.74 -9.94
N TYR A 107 7.55 6.57 -9.54
CA TYR A 107 8.28 5.29 -9.58
C TYR A 107 7.91 4.40 -10.76
N THR A 108 6.69 4.55 -11.28
CA THR A 108 6.14 3.64 -12.30
C THR A 108 5.70 4.34 -13.57
N GLY A 109 5.77 5.67 -13.58
CA GLY A 109 5.41 6.53 -14.70
C GLY A 109 3.98 7.06 -14.63
N TRP A 110 3.81 8.28 -15.11
CA TRP A 110 2.54 9.04 -15.10
C TRP A 110 1.38 8.30 -15.79
N PRO A 111 1.56 7.63 -16.95
CA PRO A 111 0.46 6.94 -17.61
C PRO A 111 -0.18 5.85 -16.75
N ASN A 112 0.63 5.08 -16.02
CA ASN A 112 0.13 4.03 -15.12
C ASN A 112 -0.70 4.63 -13.97
N ALA A 113 -0.20 5.69 -13.36
CA ALA A 113 -0.91 6.41 -12.31
C ALA A 113 -2.23 7.01 -12.82
N MET A 114 -2.26 7.63 -13.99
CA MET A 114 -3.48 8.21 -14.57
C MET A 114 -4.54 7.15 -14.88
N SER A 115 -4.13 5.96 -15.33
CA SER A 115 -5.05 4.84 -15.50
C SER A 115 -5.66 4.40 -14.17
N ALA A 116 -4.85 4.32 -13.11
CA ALA A 116 -5.33 3.99 -11.76
C ALA A 116 -6.26 5.07 -11.18
N VAL A 117 -6.03 6.36 -11.48
CA VAL A 117 -6.94 7.47 -11.09
C VAL A 117 -8.34 7.25 -11.65
N GLY A 118 -8.46 6.84 -12.93
CA GLY A 118 -9.75 6.55 -13.55
C GLY A 118 -10.54 5.48 -12.79
N GLU A 119 -9.89 4.38 -12.42
CA GLU A 119 -10.50 3.28 -11.67
C GLU A 119 -10.86 3.70 -10.23
N ALA A 120 -9.97 4.42 -9.55
CA ALA A 120 -10.25 4.93 -8.20
C ALA A 120 -11.47 5.86 -8.18
N ARG A 121 -11.56 6.80 -9.13
CA ARG A 121 -12.72 7.68 -9.29
C ARG A 121 -14.02 6.89 -9.44
N ASN A 122 -14.02 5.84 -10.26
CA ASN A 122 -15.19 5.01 -10.51
C ASN A 122 -15.62 4.25 -9.24
N VAL A 123 -14.67 3.73 -8.46
CA VAL A 123 -14.96 3.05 -7.19
C VAL A 123 -15.46 4.04 -6.15
N PHE A 124 -14.80 5.19 -6.00
CA PHE A 124 -15.18 6.21 -5.03
C PHE A 124 -16.61 6.72 -5.29
N ALA A 125 -16.97 6.98 -6.56
CA ALA A 125 -18.32 7.36 -6.91
C ALA A 125 -19.36 6.31 -6.50
N ARG A 126 -19.09 5.02 -6.78
CA ARG A 126 -19.99 3.91 -6.37
C ARG A 126 -20.11 3.74 -4.87
N ARG A 127 -19.07 4.12 -4.11
CA ARG A 127 -19.04 4.02 -2.65
C ARG A 127 -19.49 5.29 -1.93
N GLY A 128 -19.92 6.33 -2.66
CA GLY A 128 -20.33 7.63 -2.07
C GLY A 128 -19.17 8.32 -1.35
N ILE A 129 -17.94 8.17 -1.86
CA ILE A 129 -16.76 8.86 -1.36
C ILE A 129 -16.57 10.11 -2.17
N ASP A 130 -16.94 11.25 -1.58
CA ASP A 130 -16.90 12.56 -2.23
C ASP A 130 -15.48 13.11 -2.32
N ALA A 131 -15.25 14.00 -3.30
CA ALA A 131 -13.96 14.65 -3.49
C ALA A 131 -13.46 15.41 -2.24
N ASP A 132 -14.36 15.91 -1.40
CA ASP A 132 -13.99 16.59 -0.15
C ASP A 132 -13.33 15.63 0.86
N LYS A 133 -13.71 14.36 0.85
CA LYS A 133 -13.08 13.30 1.67
C LYS A 133 -11.68 12.90 1.19
N LEU A 134 -11.30 13.31 -0.02
CA LEU A 134 -9.99 13.06 -0.61
C LEU A 134 -9.01 14.20 -0.38
N LYS A 135 -9.51 15.36 0.05
CA LYS A 135 -8.68 16.54 0.34
C LYS A 135 -7.90 16.30 1.63
N LEU A 136 -6.61 16.41 1.53
CA LEU A 136 -5.77 16.50 2.71
C LEU A 136 -5.89 17.94 3.27
N PRO A 137 -6.08 18.10 4.58
CA PRO A 137 -5.95 19.42 5.17
C PRO A 137 -4.54 19.94 4.94
N ALA A 138 -4.41 21.24 4.66
CA ALA A 138 -3.10 21.89 4.61
C ALA A 138 -2.37 21.65 5.93
N ARG A 139 -1.28 20.89 5.89
CA ARG A 139 -0.48 20.52 7.06
C ARG A 139 0.98 20.71 6.76
N GLU A 140 1.74 20.93 7.81
CA GLU A 140 3.19 20.89 7.70
C GLU A 140 3.65 19.53 7.18
N LEU A 141 4.65 19.55 6.33
CA LEU A 141 5.29 18.36 5.82
C LEU A 141 5.94 17.57 6.97
N LEU A 142 6.01 16.26 6.83
CA LEU A 142 6.71 15.41 7.79
C LEU A 142 8.18 15.83 7.91
N PRO A 143 8.78 15.80 9.11
CA PRO A 143 10.21 16.02 9.28
C PRO A 143 11.01 14.94 8.57
N VAL A 144 12.25 15.25 8.24
CA VAL A 144 13.22 14.31 7.69
C VAL A 144 14.38 14.11 8.67
N ASP A 145 15.03 12.96 8.61
CA ASP A 145 16.35 12.78 9.23
C ASP A 145 17.40 13.56 8.41
N PRO A 146 18.02 14.60 8.96
CA PRO A 146 18.95 15.45 8.22
C PRO A 146 20.17 14.68 7.70
N ALA A 147 20.65 13.66 8.43
CA ALA A 147 21.82 12.87 8.04
C ALA A 147 21.49 11.94 6.86
N ALA A 148 20.35 11.24 6.92
CA ALA A 148 19.89 10.39 5.83
C ALA A 148 19.56 11.20 4.58
N GLU A 149 18.96 12.39 4.74
CA GLU A 149 18.65 13.27 3.61
C GLU A 149 19.90 13.83 2.97
N LYS A 150 20.90 14.24 3.77
CA LYS A 150 22.19 14.68 3.24
C LYS A 150 22.88 13.58 2.45
N ALA A 151 22.96 12.36 2.97
CA ALA A 151 23.58 11.23 2.27
C ALA A 151 22.90 10.92 0.93
N ARG A 152 21.57 11.01 0.88
CA ARG A 152 20.80 10.87 -0.35
C ARG A 152 21.09 11.99 -1.36
N ALA A 153 21.08 13.24 -0.89
CA ALA A 153 21.34 14.41 -1.74
C ALA A 153 22.77 14.39 -2.30
N ASP A 154 23.77 14.04 -1.47
CA ASP A 154 25.15 13.88 -1.91
C ASP A 154 25.28 12.81 -3.03
N TYR A 155 24.58 11.68 -2.89
CA TYR A 155 24.51 10.66 -3.93
C TYR A 155 23.92 11.20 -5.24
N VAL A 156 22.78 11.89 -5.18
CA VAL A 156 22.11 12.47 -6.36
C VAL A 156 23.00 13.53 -7.03
N ALA A 157 23.63 14.39 -6.24
CA ALA A 157 24.55 15.41 -6.76
C ALA A 157 25.76 14.80 -7.47
N LYS A 158 26.29 13.69 -6.95
CA LYS A 158 27.46 13.02 -7.50
C LYS A 158 27.13 12.15 -8.72
N GLU A 159 26.09 11.32 -8.62
CA GLU A 159 25.85 10.25 -9.61
C GLU A 159 24.80 10.64 -10.67
N VAL A 160 23.88 11.55 -10.35
CA VAL A 160 22.77 11.90 -11.26
C VAL A 160 22.97 13.27 -11.91
N ALA A 161 23.32 14.28 -11.11
CA ALA A 161 23.38 15.66 -11.59
C ALA A 161 24.34 15.90 -12.77
N PRO A 162 25.52 15.25 -12.87
CA PRO A 162 26.43 15.45 -14.00
C PRO A 162 25.81 15.07 -15.35
N THR A 163 24.93 14.07 -15.37
CA THR A 163 24.31 13.55 -16.60
C THR A 163 22.89 14.10 -16.80
N ALA A 164 22.12 14.25 -15.72
CA ALA A 164 20.72 14.63 -15.78
C ALA A 164 20.38 15.68 -14.69
N PRO A 165 20.86 16.93 -14.82
CA PRO A 165 20.72 17.96 -13.77
C PRO A 165 19.25 18.29 -13.45
N ALA A 166 18.37 18.27 -14.43
CA ALA A 166 16.94 18.48 -14.20
C ALA A 166 16.31 17.33 -13.38
N LEU A 167 16.70 16.08 -13.65
CA LEU A 167 16.25 14.93 -12.88
C LEU A 167 16.75 15.00 -11.44
N ALA A 168 18.01 15.38 -11.24
CA ALA A 168 18.56 15.59 -9.89
C ALA A 168 17.75 16.63 -9.11
N ARG A 169 17.49 17.78 -9.72
CA ARG A 169 16.68 18.84 -9.11
C ARG A 169 15.27 18.37 -8.75
N TYR A 170 14.55 17.69 -9.66
CA TYR A 170 13.20 17.17 -9.36
C TYR A 170 13.22 16.07 -8.31
N THR A 171 14.28 15.26 -8.26
CA THR A 171 14.46 14.28 -7.20
C THR A 171 14.59 14.95 -5.84
N ASP A 172 15.37 16.02 -5.75
CA ASP A 172 15.60 16.74 -4.50
C ASP A 172 14.37 17.58 -4.09
N GLU A 173 13.91 18.47 -4.97
CA GLU A 173 12.92 19.49 -4.63
C GLU A 173 11.47 18.94 -4.61
N VAL A 174 11.14 17.99 -5.48
CA VAL A 174 9.77 17.50 -5.62
C VAL A 174 9.58 16.12 -4.96
N LEU A 175 10.44 15.17 -5.31
CA LEU A 175 10.26 13.81 -4.81
C LEU A 175 10.52 13.73 -3.30
N PHE A 176 11.69 14.17 -2.83
CA PHE A 176 12.08 13.99 -1.43
C PHE A 176 11.76 15.20 -0.53
N ALA A 177 11.85 16.43 -1.02
CA ALA A 177 11.52 17.59 -0.20
C ALA A 177 10.00 17.81 -0.05
N ASP A 178 9.17 17.25 -0.94
CA ASP A 178 7.71 17.39 -0.89
C ASP A 178 7.01 16.02 -0.80
N LEU A 179 6.97 15.22 -1.88
CA LEU A 179 6.13 14.02 -1.97
C LEU A 179 6.36 12.99 -0.84
N TRP A 180 7.63 12.69 -0.53
CA TRP A 180 7.97 11.77 0.58
C TRP A 180 7.57 12.28 1.95
N ARG A 181 7.27 13.56 2.08
CA ARG A 181 6.91 14.22 3.32
C ARG A 181 5.42 14.50 3.46
N GLN A 182 4.62 14.17 2.43
CA GLN A 182 3.16 14.31 2.48
C GLN A 182 2.55 13.34 3.51
N ARG A 183 1.45 13.77 4.15
CA ARG A 183 0.80 13.05 5.26
C ARG A 183 -0.36 12.15 4.81
N ASP A 184 -0.53 11.96 3.53
CA ASP A 184 -1.54 11.05 2.94
C ASP A 184 -1.19 9.57 3.14
N LEU A 185 0.10 9.27 3.25
CA LEU A 185 0.62 7.96 3.62
C LEU A 185 1.65 8.08 4.74
N GLU A 186 1.60 7.17 5.68
CA GLU A 186 2.68 7.03 6.67
C GLU A 186 4.01 6.66 5.99
N PRO A 187 5.17 7.12 6.51
CA PRO A 187 6.47 6.82 5.91
C PRO A 187 6.73 5.32 5.69
N ARG A 188 6.23 4.48 6.61
CA ARG A 188 6.29 3.02 6.50
C ARG A 188 5.53 2.52 5.28
N ASP A 189 4.30 2.97 5.09
CA ASP A 189 3.43 2.52 4.00
C ASP A 189 3.94 3.04 2.66
N ARG A 190 4.45 4.26 2.63
CA ARG A 190 5.13 4.84 1.46
C ARG A 190 6.33 4.00 1.04
N SER A 191 7.11 3.52 2.01
CA SER A 191 8.22 2.59 1.74
C SER A 191 7.74 1.22 1.25
N LEU A 192 6.67 0.67 1.86
CA LEU A 192 6.10 -0.61 1.46
C LEU A 192 5.68 -0.59 -0.01
N ILE A 193 4.92 0.42 -0.44
CA ILE A 193 4.47 0.52 -1.84
C ILE A 193 5.62 0.78 -2.81
N THR A 194 6.65 1.54 -2.40
CA THR A 194 7.83 1.78 -3.23
C THR A 194 8.60 0.49 -3.48
N VAL A 195 8.92 -0.25 -2.41
CA VAL A 195 9.61 -1.55 -2.51
C VAL A 195 8.81 -2.53 -3.37
N SER A 196 7.48 -2.61 -3.15
CA SER A 196 6.60 -3.47 -3.93
C SER A 196 6.62 -3.12 -5.43
N ALA A 197 6.60 -1.84 -5.78
CA ALA A 197 6.65 -1.39 -7.16
C ALA A 197 8.01 -1.68 -7.81
N LEU A 198 9.12 -1.45 -7.10
CA LEU A 198 10.46 -1.75 -7.60
C LEU A 198 10.64 -3.25 -7.88
N VAL A 199 10.19 -4.11 -6.95
CA VAL A 199 10.21 -5.57 -7.13
C VAL A 199 9.36 -5.98 -8.32
N ALA A 200 8.12 -5.46 -8.42
CA ALA A 200 7.20 -5.78 -9.51
C ALA A 200 7.76 -5.43 -10.90
N ARG A 201 8.59 -4.39 -10.97
CA ARG A 201 9.22 -3.94 -12.22
C ARG A 201 10.64 -4.48 -12.44
N GLY A 202 11.17 -5.27 -11.51
CA GLY A 202 12.54 -5.78 -11.60
C GLY A 202 13.62 -4.70 -11.50
N GLN A 203 13.32 -3.56 -10.86
CA GLN A 203 14.25 -2.42 -10.69
C GLN A 203 15.18 -2.66 -9.49
N LEU A 204 16.05 -3.65 -9.60
CA LEU A 204 16.85 -4.18 -8.49
C LEU A 204 17.96 -3.22 -8.03
N GLU A 205 18.47 -2.38 -8.93
CA GLU A 205 19.54 -1.41 -8.60
C GLU A 205 19.09 -0.39 -7.56
N GLN A 206 17.81 0.05 -7.64
CA GLN A 206 17.22 1.00 -6.70
C GLN A 206 16.75 0.34 -5.41
N LEU A 207 16.57 -0.98 -5.43
CA LEU A 207 15.95 -1.72 -4.31
C LEU A 207 16.75 -1.60 -3.02
N GLY A 208 18.09 -1.65 -3.08
CA GLY A 208 18.94 -1.62 -1.90
C GLY A 208 18.74 -0.37 -1.04
N SER A 209 18.76 0.82 -1.64
CA SER A 209 18.56 2.09 -0.95
C SER A 209 17.13 2.23 -0.40
N HIS A 210 16.12 1.75 -1.15
CA HIS A 210 14.74 1.77 -0.70
C HIS A 210 14.43 0.76 0.40
N LEU A 211 15.09 -0.40 0.46
CA LEU A 211 15.01 -1.33 1.59
C LEU A 211 15.62 -0.73 2.86
N ALA A 212 16.77 -0.07 2.75
CA ALA A 212 17.37 0.62 3.89
C ALA A 212 16.43 1.71 4.43
N ARG A 213 15.84 2.53 3.55
CA ARG A 213 14.81 3.52 3.92
C ARG A 213 13.57 2.88 4.52
N ALA A 214 13.13 1.75 4.00
CA ALA A 214 11.95 1.03 4.49
C ALA A 214 12.16 0.56 5.94
N ARG A 215 13.35 0.01 6.25
CA ARG A 215 13.72 -0.36 7.64
C ARG A 215 13.76 0.85 8.57
N ALA A 216 14.37 1.96 8.12
CA ALA A 216 14.40 3.22 8.89
C ALA A 216 12.99 3.77 9.16
N ASN A 217 12.06 3.57 8.23
CA ASN A 217 10.66 3.96 8.36
C ASN A 217 9.79 2.92 9.10
N GLY A 218 10.38 1.87 9.67
CA GLY A 218 9.69 0.90 10.54
C GLY A 218 9.12 -0.32 9.82
N LEU A 219 9.46 -0.56 8.56
CA LEU A 219 9.20 -1.85 7.93
C LEU A 219 10.16 -2.88 8.54
N ARG A 220 9.61 -3.97 9.05
CA ARG A 220 10.37 -5.02 9.73
C ARG A 220 10.58 -6.20 8.79
N ASP A 221 11.70 -6.90 8.98
CA ASP A 221 11.89 -8.22 8.42
C ASP A 221 10.88 -9.19 9.08
N PRO A 222 10.42 -10.24 8.39
CA PRO A 222 9.47 -11.23 8.91
C PRO A 222 10.02 -12.03 10.09
#